data_109a9ab770a0dc77d71805ed83970cf9
#
_entry.id   109a9ab770a0dc77d71805ed83970cf9
#
_cell.length_a   1.000
_cell.length_b   1.000
_cell.length_c   1.000
_cell.angle_alpha   90.00
_cell.angle_beta   90.00
_cell.angle_gamma   90.00
#
_symmetry.space_group_name_H-M   'P 1'
#
loop_
_entity.id
_entity.type
_entity.pdbx_description
1 polymer ?
#
loop_
_entity_poly.entity_id
_entity_poly.type
_entity_poly.pdbx_seq_one_letter_code
_entity_poly.pdbx_strand_id
1 'polypeptide(L)'
;MFSAIARIFRTPDLRKKIGFTLGVIAVYRLGSFIPTPFVDFGNVQACIAANQDTSGLYQLVNLFSGGALLQLSIFALGILPYITASIIVQLLRVVIPHFETLYKEGQSGQSTLTQYTRYLTIALAVLQSTTLITVARSGALFGSSAAPECSQLLTNDAWYAIMLMVITMTAGTGVIMWMGELVTERGVGNGMSLLIFTAIAAQFPNSLGAIATQRGIDVLIIVLAIGLLVMAAVVFVEQSQRRIPVQYAKRMVGRRTYGGNNTYIPIKVNMAGVIPIIFASSLLYLPALIAQFNQPAAGEEPAPWVVWVTNNLTQGDNPLYMLLYFLLIIGFTYFYVAITFNPEEVADNMKKYGGFIPGIRAGRPTAEYLDYVLTRVTLPGAIYLGLISLIPLIAFVLVGADQNFPFGGASILIIVGVGLETVKQIDSQLQQRHYEGLLR
;
A
#
# COMPACT_ATOMS: atom_id res chain seq x y z
N MET A 1 11.21 6.03 25.08
CA MET A 1 11.03 4.90 24.12
C MET A 1 11.38 3.54 24.74
N PHE A 2 12.58 3.33 25.28
CA PHE A 2 12.97 2.03 25.88
C PHE A 2 12.05 1.56 27.01
N SER A 3 11.55 2.45 27.86
CA SER A 3 10.58 2.11 28.91
C SER A 3 9.20 1.70 28.38
N ALA A 4 8.79 2.19 27.21
CA ALA A 4 7.56 1.76 26.54
C ALA A 4 7.71 0.35 25.95
N ILE A 5 8.84 0.08 25.30
CA ILE A 5 9.16 -1.25 24.76
C ILE A 5 9.23 -2.30 25.87
N ALA A 6 9.88 -1.97 27.00
CA ALA A 6 9.93 -2.88 28.15
C ALA A 6 8.53 -3.17 28.73
N ARG A 7 7.61 -2.21 28.74
CA ARG A 7 6.20 -2.39 29.15
C ARG A 7 5.42 -3.29 28.19
N ILE A 8 5.66 -3.18 26.88
CA ILE A 8 5.04 -4.03 25.86
C ILE A 8 5.32 -5.52 26.17
N PHE A 9 6.58 -5.87 26.45
CA PHE A 9 6.96 -7.25 26.75
C PHE A 9 6.48 -7.75 28.11
N ARG A 10 6.17 -6.86 29.05
CA ARG A 10 5.60 -7.25 30.37
C ARG A 10 4.12 -7.58 30.32
N THR A 11 3.38 -7.13 29.30
CA THR A 11 1.94 -7.37 29.16
C THR A 11 1.70 -8.67 28.40
N PRO A 12 1.17 -9.76 29.06
CA PRO A 12 1.13 -11.09 28.46
C PRO A 12 0.26 -11.18 27.20
N ASP A 13 -0.86 -10.45 27.14
CA ASP A 13 -1.74 -10.50 25.97
C ASP A 13 -1.16 -9.76 24.78
N LEU A 14 -0.51 -8.61 25.01
CA LEU A 14 0.14 -7.86 23.93
C LEU A 14 1.33 -8.65 23.38
N ARG A 15 2.08 -9.32 24.25
CA ARG A 15 3.16 -10.24 23.83
C ARG A 15 2.64 -11.39 22.97
N LYS A 16 1.48 -11.98 23.32
CA LYS A 16 0.86 -13.03 22.50
C LYS A 16 0.44 -12.51 21.12
N LYS A 17 -0.18 -11.33 21.06
CA LYS A 17 -0.58 -10.68 19.80
C LYS A 17 0.62 -10.36 18.91
N ILE A 18 1.68 -9.80 19.47
CA ILE A 18 2.92 -9.49 18.73
C ILE A 18 3.59 -10.79 18.26
N GLY A 19 3.70 -11.79 19.14
CA GLY A 19 4.26 -13.10 18.77
C GLY A 19 3.48 -13.77 17.64
N PHE A 20 2.15 -13.68 17.68
CA PHE A 20 1.28 -14.16 16.62
C PHE A 20 1.52 -13.42 15.30
N THR A 21 1.59 -12.09 15.32
CA THR A 21 1.87 -11.27 14.14
C THR A 21 3.22 -11.60 13.53
N LEU A 22 4.27 -11.73 14.34
CA LEU A 22 5.60 -12.14 13.88
C LEU A 22 5.61 -13.56 13.29
N GLY A 23 4.85 -14.47 13.88
CA GLY A 23 4.67 -15.83 13.36
C GLY A 23 4.05 -15.83 11.95
N VAL A 24 2.99 -15.05 11.74
CA VAL A 24 2.35 -14.91 10.42
C VAL A 24 3.30 -14.28 9.40
N ILE A 25 4.05 -13.26 9.81
CA ILE A 25 5.09 -12.64 8.97
C ILE A 25 6.16 -13.66 8.55
N ALA A 26 6.60 -14.51 9.48
CA ALA A 26 7.57 -15.57 9.17
C ALA A 26 7.01 -16.58 8.16
N VAL A 27 5.76 -17.02 8.31
CA VAL A 27 5.09 -17.91 7.35
C VAL A 27 4.95 -17.25 5.98
N TYR A 28 4.55 -15.97 5.93
CA TYR A 28 4.50 -15.20 4.69
C TYR A 28 5.86 -15.15 3.97
N ARG A 29 6.94 -14.90 4.71
CA ARG A 29 8.30 -14.88 4.13
C ARG A 29 8.74 -16.25 3.64
N LEU A 30 8.46 -17.31 4.36
CA LEU A 30 8.76 -18.67 3.91
C LEU A 30 8.04 -18.98 2.60
N GLY A 31 6.75 -18.68 2.48
CA GLY A 31 6.00 -18.90 1.26
C GLY A 31 6.47 -18.08 0.05
N SER A 32 7.12 -16.93 0.29
CA SER A 32 7.70 -16.11 -0.77
C SER A 32 8.92 -16.75 -1.45
N PHE A 33 9.55 -17.74 -0.82
CA PHE A 33 10.71 -18.48 -1.37
C PHE A 33 10.33 -19.83 -1.99
N ILE A 34 9.09 -20.29 -1.81
CA ILE A 34 8.64 -21.58 -2.37
C ILE A 34 8.24 -21.35 -3.84
N PRO A 35 8.95 -21.91 -4.82
CA PRO A 35 8.61 -21.74 -6.22
C PRO A 35 7.29 -22.43 -6.56
N THR A 36 6.58 -21.90 -7.58
CA THR A 36 5.38 -22.53 -8.12
C THR A 36 5.76 -23.84 -8.82
N PRO A 37 4.89 -24.86 -8.85
CA PRO A 37 5.14 -26.08 -9.60
C PRO A 37 5.50 -25.78 -11.06
N PHE A 38 6.37 -26.60 -11.66
CA PHE A 38 6.85 -26.46 -13.04
C PHE A 38 7.69 -25.23 -13.35
N VAL A 39 8.14 -24.48 -12.36
CA VAL A 39 9.14 -23.41 -12.52
C VAL A 39 10.53 -23.98 -12.28
N ASP A 40 11.44 -23.72 -13.20
CA ASP A 40 12.86 -24.06 -13.02
C ASP A 40 13.55 -22.98 -12.18
N PHE A 41 13.71 -23.28 -10.89
CA PHE A 41 14.30 -22.34 -9.94
C PHE A 41 15.77 -22.01 -10.29
N GLY A 42 16.51 -22.95 -10.88
CA GLY A 42 17.89 -22.72 -11.29
C GLY A 42 17.99 -21.68 -12.41
N ASN A 43 17.17 -21.82 -13.44
CA ASN A 43 17.10 -20.87 -14.56
C ASN A 43 16.58 -19.51 -14.12
N VAL A 44 15.60 -19.46 -13.22
CA VAL A 44 15.10 -18.21 -12.63
C VAL A 44 16.19 -17.46 -11.88
N GLN A 45 16.97 -18.14 -11.03
CA GLN A 45 18.08 -17.55 -10.29
C GLN A 45 19.21 -17.06 -11.22
N ALA A 46 19.57 -17.84 -12.22
CA ALA A 46 20.55 -17.47 -13.23
C ALA A 46 20.10 -16.24 -14.03
N CYS A 47 18.81 -16.20 -14.40
CA CYS A 47 18.22 -15.08 -15.12
C CYS A 47 18.17 -13.78 -14.25
N ILE A 48 17.81 -13.87 -12.98
CA ILE A 48 17.85 -12.73 -12.04
C ILE A 48 19.28 -12.21 -11.90
N ALA A 49 20.28 -13.11 -11.83
CA ALA A 49 21.67 -12.73 -11.70
C ALA A 49 22.23 -12.06 -12.97
N ALA A 50 21.82 -12.54 -14.15
CA ALA A 50 22.25 -12.03 -15.46
C ALA A 50 21.57 -10.69 -15.83
N ASN A 51 20.33 -10.47 -15.43
CA ASN A 51 19.52 -9.29 -15.77
C ASN A 51 19.22 -8.45 -14.52
N GLN A 52 20.18 -7.66 -14.08
CA GLN A 52 19.97 -6.73 -12.96
C GLN A 52 19.14 -5.49 -13.38
N ASP A 53 19.00 -5.24 -14.68
CA ASP A 53 18.28 -4.10 -15.27
C ASP A 53 16.88 -4.49 -15.74
N THR A 54 16.06 -5.02 -14.85
CA THR A 54 14.64 -5.32 -15.16
C THR A 54 13.86 -4.02 -15.39
N SER A 55 12.94 -4.03 -16.36
CA SER A 55 12.10 -2.86 -16.68
C SER A 55 11.33 -2.35 -15.45
N GLY A 56 11.29 -1.02 -15.26
CA GLY A 56 10.81 -0.34 -14.04
C GLY A 56 9.44 -0.75 -13.51
N LEU A 57 8.54 -1.21 -14.40
CA LEU A 57 7.20 -1.63 -14.01
C LEU A 57 7.18 -2.94 -13.20
N TYR A 58 7.89 -3.97 -13.67
CA TYR A 58 7.99 -5.25 -12.93
C TYR A 58 8.69 -5.09 -11.60
N GLN A 59 9.59 -4.14 -11.51
CA GLN A 59 10.32 -3.85 -10.29
C GLN A 59 9.41 -3.21 -9.23
N LEU A 60 8.48 -2.32 -9.63
CA LEU A 60 7.47 -1.79 -8.71
C LEU A 60 6.56 -2.90 -8.19
N VAL A 61 6.06 -3.78 -9.07
CA VAL A 61 5.22 -4.91 -8.64
C VAL A 61 6.01 -5.89 -7.77
N ASN A 62 7.27 -6.15 -8.10
CA ASN A 62 8.18 -6.99 -7.32
C ASN A 62 8.44 -6.42 -5.92
N LEU A 63 8.49 -5.10 -5.79
CA LEU A 63 8.62 -4.43 -4.51
C LEU A 63 7.45 -4.76 -3.58
N PHE A 64 6.21 -4.72 -4.09
CA PHE A 64 5.00 -5.04 -3.32
C PHE A 64 4.86 -6.53 -3.01
N SER A 65 5.45 -7.40 -3.82
CA SER A 65 5.47 -8.84 -3.57
C SER A 65 6.64 -9.29 -2.67
N GLY A 66 7.56 -8.39 -2.33
CA GLY A 66 8.72 -8.71 -1.49
C GLY A 66 9.78 -9.59 -2.18
N GLY A 67 9.92 -9.50 -3.51
CA GLY A 67 10.82 -10.31 -4.31
C GLY A 67 10.21 -11.61 -4.83
N ALA A 68 9.01 -11.95 -4.42
CA ALA A 68 8.33 -13.20 -4.75
C ALA A 68 7.92 -13.29 -6.23
N LEU A 69 7.65 -12.14 -6.89
CA LEU A 69 7.21 -12.10 -8.27
C LEU A 69 8.29 -12.57 -9.23
N LEU A 70 9.49 -12.04 -9.14
CA LEU A 70 10.61 -12.42 -10.00
C LEU A 70 11.05 -13.88 -9.76
N GLN A 71 10.83 -14.39 -8.55
CA GLN A 71 11.09 -15.80 -8.23
C GLN A 71 9.97 -16.74 -8.67
N LEU A 72 8.87 -16.24 -9.27
CA LEU A 72 7.69 -17.02 -9.64
C LEU A 72 7.24 -17.94 -8.51
N SER A 73 7.24 -17.43 -7.28
CA SER A 73 6.86 -18.18 -6.08
C SER A 73 5.33 -18.34 -5.96
N ILE A 74 4.89 -19.19 -5.03
CA ILE A 74 3.47 -19.37 -4.72
C ILE A 74 2.82 -18.02 -4.32
N PHE A 75 3.58 -17.13 -3.69
CA PHE A 75 3.13 -15.79 -3.29
C PHE A 75 3.56 -14.69 -4.29
N ALA A 76 3.81 -15.03 -5.54
CA ALA A 76 4.29 -14.09 -6.57
C ALA A 76 3.42 -12.85 -6.73
N LEU A 77 2.10 -12.99 -6.69
CA LEU A 77 1.16 -11.86 -6.80
C LEU A 77 1.11 -11.00 -5.53
N GLY A 78 1.62 -11.54 -4.41
CA GLY A 78 1.58 -10.84 -3.13
C GLY A 78 0.16 -10.45 -2.71
N ILE A 79 0.02 -9.27 -2.14
CA ILE A 79 -1.24 -8.70 -1.64
C ILE A 79 -1.94 -7.79 -2.66
N LEU A 80 -1.30 -7.52 -3.82
CA LEU A 80 -1.81 -6.58 -4.83
C LEU A 80 -3.24 -6.86 -5.30
N PRO A 81 -3.65 -8.11 -5.61
CA PRO A 81 -5.02 -8.38 -6.03
C PRO A 81 -6.05 -7.98 -4.99
N TYR A 82 -5.75 -8.18 -3.70
CA TYR A 82 -6.63 -7.81 -2.61
C TYR A 82 -6.74 -6.28 -2.46
N ILE A 83 -5.62 -5.57 -2.55
CA ILE A 83 -5.61 -4.11 -2.47
C ILE A 83 -6.45 -3.54 -3.62
N THR A 84 -6.21 -3.99 -4.85
CA THR A 84 -6.97 -3.56 -6.04
C THR A 84 -8.46 -3.85 -5.89
N ALA A 85 -8.83 -5.03 -5.41
CA ALA A 85 -10.22 -5.40 -5.15
C ALA A 85 -10.87 -4.52 -4.08
N SER A 86 -10.17 -4.28 -2.96
CA SER A 86 -10.65 -3.40 -1.88
C SER A 86 -10.90 -1.98 -2.37
N ILE A 87 -10.02 -1.49 -3.20
CA ILE A 87 -10.09 -0.19 -3.86
C ILE A 87 -11.32 -0.12 -4.76
N ILE A 88 -11.51 -1.10 -5.65
CA ILE A 88 -12.65 -1.16 -6.56
C ILE A 88 -13.96 -1.18 -5.75
N VAL A 89 -14.06 -1.97 -4.68
CA VAL A 89 -15.25 -2.02 -3.83
C VAL A 89 -15.51 -0.68 -3.14
N GLN A 90 -14.46 0.03 -2.69
CA GLN A 90 -14.60 1.38 -2.14
C GLN A 90 -15.09 2.40 -3.18
N LEU A 91 -14.62 2.30 -4.44
CA LEU A 91 -15.12 3.13 -5.54
C LEU A 91 -16.57 2.83 -5.87
N LEU A 92 -16.93 1.54 -5.94
CA LEU A 92 -18.30 1.10 -6.19
C LEU A 92 -19.29 1.60 -5.12
N ARG A 93 -18.82 1.79 -3.88
CA ARG A 93 -19.63 2.38 -2.81
C ARG A 93 -20.15 3.78 -3.14
N VAL A 94 -19.37 4.56 -3.89
CA VAL A 94 -19.78 5.92 -4.30
C VAL A 94 -20.72 5.90 -5.51
N VAL A 95 -20.53 4.93 -6.39
CA VAL A 95 -21.27 4.85 -7.66
C VAL A 95 -22.58 4.07 -7.51
N ILE A 96 -22.59 3.01 -6.70
CA ILE A 96 -23.73 2.10 -6.56
C ILE A 96 -24.44 2.34 -5.22
N PRO A 97 -25.72 2.81 -5.22
CA PRO A 97 -26.46 3.09 -3.98
C PRO A 97 -26.57 1.88 -3.04
N HIS A 98 -26.63 0.66 -3.59
CA HIS A 98 -26.67 -0.56 -2.78
C HIS A 98 -25.42 -0.74 -1.90
N PHE A 99 -24.24 -0.42 -2.42
CA PHE A 99 -23.01 -0.49 -1.62
C PHE A 99 -22.95 0.61 -0.55
N GLU A 100 -23.53 1.76 -0.84
CA GLU A 100 -23.67 2.84 0.16
C GLU A 100 -24.61 2.45 1.30
N THR A 101 -25.75 1.81 1.00
CA THR A 101 -26.68 1.32 2.04
C THR A 101 -26.04 0.26 2.91
N LEU A 102 -25.33 -0.72 2.33
CA LEU A 102 -24.57 -1.71 3.07
C LEU A 102 -23.55 -1.07 4.02
N TYR A 103 -22.86 -0.03 3.57
CA TYR A 103 -21.91 0.68 4.43
C TYR A 103 -22.59 1.36 5.63
N LYS A 104 -23.79 1.93 5.44
CA LYS A 104 -24.59 2.59 6.49
C LYS A 104 -25.20 1.60 7.49
N GLU A 105 -25.34 0.32 7.14
CA GLU A 105 -25.81 -0.75 8.02
C GLU A 105 -24.80 -1.15 9.12
N GLY A 106 -23.58 -0.57 9.10
CA GLY A 106 -22.56 -0.82 10.11
C GLY A 106 -21.86 -2.16 9.95
N GLN A 107 -21.64 -2.91 11.06
CA GLN A 107 -20.80 -4.13 11.03
C GLN A 107 -21.35 -5.25 10.12
N SER A 108 -22.67 -5.40 10.04
CA SER A 108 -23.31 -6.42 9.18
C SER A 108 -23.04 -6.13 7.71
N GLY A 109 -23.25 -4.89 7.27
CA GLY A 109 -23.00 -4.48 5.90
C GLY A 109 -21.50 -4.47 5.54
N GLN A 110 -20.62 -4.12 6.49
CA GLN A 110 -19.18 -4.20 6.28
C GLN A 110 -18.70 -5.64 6.07
N SER A 111 -19.26 -6.62 6.77
CA SER A 111 -18.94 -8.04 6.55
C SER A 111 -19.29 -8.48 5.14
N THR A 112 -20.43 -8.03 4.62
CA THR A 112 -20.88 -8.30 3.25
C THR A 112 -19.97 -7.64 2.22
N LEU A 113 -19.55 -6.39 2.43
CA LEU A 113 -18.60 -5.69 1.56
C LEU A 113 -17.23 -6.39 1.54
N THR A 114 -16.76 -6.88 2.69
CA THR A 114 -15.54 -7.69 2.77
C THR A 114 -15.66 -8.97 1.96
N GLN A 115 -16.83 -9.61 1.98
CA GLN A 115 -17.09 -10.82 1.17
C GLN A 115 -17.01 -10.52 -0.34
N TYR A 116 -17.60 -9.41 -0.80
CA TYR A 116 -17.46 -8.98 -2.19
C TYR A 116 -15.99 -8.69 -2.55
N THR A 117 -15.23 -8.08 -1.65
CA THR A 117 -13.80 -7.86 -1.83
C THR A 117 -13.05 -9.18 -2.00
N ARG A 118 -13.36 -10.21 -1.20
CA ARG A 118 -12.74 -11.55 -1.33
C ARG A 118 -13.03 -12.18 -2.69
N TYR A 119 -14.28 -12.16 -3.17
CA TYR A 119 -14.63 -12.70 -4.48
C TYR A 119 -13.90 -11.97 -5.61
N LEU A 120 -13.88 -10.65 -5.55
CA LEU A 120 -13.18 -9.84 -6.55
C LEU A 120 -11.67 -10.08 -6.50
N THR A 121 -11.09 -10.26 -5.32
CA THR A 121 -9.67 -10.61 -5.14
C THR A 121 -9.31 -11.91 -5.87
N ILE A 122 -10.12 -12.96 -5.72
CA ILE A 122 -9.87 -14.23 -6.39
C ILE A 122 -9.99 -14.08 -7.92
N ALA A 123 -11.00 -13.35 -8.41
CA ALA A 123 -11.15 -13.09 -9.83
C ALA A 123 -9.95 -12.33 -10.42
N LEU A 124 -9.49 -11.28 -9.74
CA LEU A 124 -8.31 -10.52 -10.14
C LEU A 124 -7.02 -11.35 -10.03
N ALA A 125 -6.90 -12.21 -9.02
CA ALA A 125 -5.76 -13.09 -8.86
C ALA A 125 -5.64 -14.09 -10.02
N VAL A 126 -6.76 -14.66 -10.49
CA VAL A 126 -6.78 -15.54 -11.69
C VAL A 126 -6.31 -14.77 -12.92
N LEU A 127 -6.82 -13.55 -13.14
CA LEU A 127 -6.40 -12.73 -14.28
C LEU A 127 -4.90 -12.39 -14.22
N GLN A 128 -4.43 -11.91 -13.08
CA GLN A 128 -3.03 -11.50 -12.91
C GLN A 128 -2.07 -12.70 -12.95
N SER A 129 -2.42 -13.85 -12.38
CA SER A 129 -1.59 -15.07 -12.48
C SER A 129 -1.49 -15.57 -13.90
N THR A 130 -2.60 -15.56 -14.64
CA THR A 130 -2.59 -15.96 -16.07
C THR A 130 -1.68 -15.04 -16.88
N THR A 131 -1.77 -13.72 -16.63
CA THR A 131 -0.88 -12.73 -17.27
C THR A 131 0.58 -12.98 -16.93
N LEU A 132 0.89 -13.14 -15.65
CA LEU A 132 2.27 -13.35 -15.20
C LEU A 132 2.89 -14.62 -15.83
N ILE A 133 2.14 -15.72 -15.89
CA ILE A 133 2.62 -16.97 -16.47
C ILE A 133 2.81 -16.84 -17.98
N THR A 134 1.90 -16.17 -18.70
CA THR A 134 2.06 -15.93 -20.14
C THR A 134 3.27 -15.07 -20.45
N VAL A 135 3.53 -14.03 -19.66
CA VAL A 135 4.71 -13.18 -19.77
C VAL A 135 5.99 -13.94 -19.39
N ALA A 136 5.95 -14.78 -18.35
CA ALA A 136 7.09 -15.63 -18.00
C ALA A 136 7.41 -16.64 -19.12
N ARG A 137 6.38 -17.22 -19.76
CA ARG A 137 6.55 -18.13 -20.89
C ARG A 137 7.17 -17.47 -22.11
N SER A 138 6.82 -16.22 -22.41
CA SER A 138 7.41 -15.46 -23.53
C SER A 138 8.84 -14.98 -23.28
N GLY A 139 9.38 -15.16 -22.05
CA GLY A 139 10.68 -14.62 -21.65
C GLY A 139 10.68 -13.10 -21.43
N ALA A 140 9.57 -12.43 -21.68
CA ALA A 140 9.46 -10.97 -21.58
C ALA A 140 9.48 -10.43 -20.14
N LEU A 141 9.43 -11.32 -19.14
CA LEU A 141 9.47 -10.93 -17.72
C LEU A 141 10.75 -10.18 -17.34
N PHE A 142 11.88 -10.55 -17.97
CA PHE A 142 13.20 -9.97 -17.71
C PHE A 142 13.68 -9.02 -18.81
N GLY A 143 12.83 -8.69 -19.79
CA GLY A 143 13.14 -7.79 -20.91
C GLY A 143 13.56 -8.50 -22.20
N SER A 144 13.52 -7.77 -23.31
CA SER A 144 13.78 -8.31 -24.67
C SER A 144 15.24 -8.70 -24.94
N SER A 145 16.19 -8.31 -24.11
CA SER A 145 17.62 -8.65 -24.20
C SER A 145 18.05 -9.74 -23.22
N ALA A 146 17.10 -10.51 -22.73
CA ALA A 146 17.36 -11.55 -21.74
C ALA A 146 18.31 -12.64 -22.28
N ALA A 147 19.19 -13.11 -21.42
CA ALA A 147 20.08 -14.24 -21.72
C ALA A 147 19.27 -15.48 -22.15
N PRO A 148 19.84 -16.40 -22.94
CA PRO A 148 19.13 -17.58 -23.42
C PRO A 148 18.51 -18.44 -22.29
N GLU A 149 19.06 -18.37 -21.09
CA GLU A 149 18.55 -19.03 -19.88
C GLU A 149 17.19 -18.46 -19.44
N CYS A 150 16.87 -17.21 -19.77
CA CYS A 150 15.60 -16.56 -19.45
C CYS A 150 14.44 -16.99 -20.38
N SER A 151 14.72 -17.68 -21.46
CA SER A 151 13.68 -18.22 -22.36
C SER A 151 13.07 -19.55 -21.87
N GLN A 152 13.72 -20.24 -20.93
CA GLN A 152 13.31 -21.55 -20.42
C GLN A 152 13.05 -21.50 -18.90
N LEU A 153 12.15 -20.58 -18.48
CA LEU A 153 11.76 -20.45 -17.08
C LEU A 153 10.80 -21.55 -16.62
N LEU A 154 10.08 -22.16 -17.57
CA LEU A 154 9.09 -23.20 -17.31
C LEU A 154 9.62 -24.55 -17.76
N THR A 155 9.53 -25.54 -16.89
CA THR A 155 9.93 -26.94 -17.20
C THR A 155 8.94 -27.63 -18.11
N ASN A 156 7.66 -27.22 -18.14
CA ASN A 156 6.62 -27.82 -18.93
C ASN A 156 5.61 -26.76 -19.39
N ASP A 157 5.43 -26.68 -20.72
CA ASP A 157 4.53 -25.72 -21.38
C ASP A 157 3.12 -26.27 -21.66
N ALA A 158 2.79 -27.47 -21.18
CA ALA A 158 1.49 -28.08 -21.39
C ALA A 158 0.38 -27.27 -20.68
N TRP A 159 -0.82 -27.24 -21.28
CA TRP A 159 -1.96 -26.49 -20.79
C TRP A 159 -2.34 -26.83 -19.33
N TYR A 160 -2.20 -28.10 -18.91
CA TYR A 160 -2.47 -28.54 -17.54
C TYR A 160 -1.44 -27.96 -16.53
N ALA A 161 -0.17 -27.80 -16.95
CA ALA A 161 0.86 -27.19 -16.12
C ALA A 161 0.56 -25.71 -15.89
N ILE A 162 0.16 -24.98 -16.94
CA ILE A 162 -0.27 -23.59 -16.84
C ILE A 162 -1.47 -23.45 -15.91
N MET A 163 -2.49 -24.29 -16.06
CA MET A 163 -3.66 -24.27 -15.15
C MET A 163 -3.25 -24.52 -13.70
N LEU A 164 -2.38 -25.49 -13.44
CA LEU A 164 -1.92 -25.78 -12.08
C LEU A 164 -1.16 -24.60 -11.48
N MET A 165 -0.32 -23.94 -12.27
CA MET A 165 0.41 -22.73 -11.82
C MET A 165 -0.55 -21.60 -11.50
N VAL A 166 -1.56 -21.31 -12.33
CA VAL A 166 -2.60 -20.30 -12.09
C VAL A 166 -3.34 -20.59 -10.80
N ILE A 167 -3.78 -21.83 -10.60
CA ILE A 167 -4.49 -22.25 -9.39
C ILE A 167 -3.59 -22.09 -8.16
N THR A 168 -2.33 -22.49 -8.25
CA THR A 168 -1.38 -22.40 -7.13
C THR A 168 -1.12 -20.95 -6.71
N MET A 169 -0.87 -20.07 -7.67
CA MET A 169 -0.65 -18.63 -7.39
C MET A 169 -1.93 -17.95 -6.85
N THR A 170 -3.09 -18.32 -7.40
CA THR A 170 -4.38 -17.80 -6.91
C THR A 170 -4.67 -18.28 -5.49
N ALA A 171 -4.40 -19.56 -5.21
CA ALA A 171 -4.50 -20.12 -3.85
C ALA A 171 -3.54 -19.43 -2.91
N GLY A 172 -2.31 -19.14 -3.34
CA GLY A 172 -1.32 -18.36 -2.59
C GLY A 172 -1.84 -16.98 -2.20
N THR A 173 -2.45 -16.26 -3.14
CA THR A 173 -3.10 -14.96 -2.86
C THR A 173 -4.24 -15.10 -1.85
N GLY A 174 -5.05 -16.16 -1.96
CA GLY A 174 -6.10 -16.46 -0.98
C GLY A 174 -5.54 -16.69 0.44
N VAL A 175 -4.41 -17.40 0.55
CA VAL A 175 -3.72 -17.61 1.83
C VAL A 175 -3.18 -16.29 2.40
N ILE A 176 -2.57 -15.43 1.57
CA ILE A 176 -2.08 -14.11 2.00
C ILE A 176 -3.25 -13.24 2.51
N MET A 177 -4.35 -13.20 1.77
CA MET A 177 -5.56 -12.48 2.18
C MET A 177 -6.05 -12.98 3.54
N TRP A 178 -6.18 -14.30 3.72
CA TRP A 178 -6.57 -14.91 5.00
C TRP A 178 -5.60 -14.56 6.14
N MET A 179 -4.28 -14.63 5.88
CA MET A 179 -3.26 -14.23 6.85
C MET A 179 -3.40 -12.76 7.26
N GLY A 180 -3.64 -11.85 6.30
CA GLY A 180 -3.84 -10.43 6.58
C GLY A 180 -5.07 -10.16 7.44
N GLU A 181 -6.20 -10.82 7.15
CA GLU A 181 -7.41 -10.74 7.97
C GLU A 181 -7.17 -11.29 9.38
N LEU A 182 -6.49 -12.43 9.49
CA LEU A 182 -6.17 -13.07 10.75
C LEU A 182 -5.28 -12.19 11.65
N VAL A 183 -4.30 -11.47 11.07
CA VAL A 183 -3.48 -10.50 11.81
C VAL A 183 -4.33 -9.32 12.26
N THR A 184 -5.26 -8.85 11.45
CA THR A 184 -6.17 -7.74 11.82
C THR A 184 -7.07 -8.12 12.97
N GLU A 185 -7.58 -9.37 13.02
CA GLU A 185 -8.46 -9.85 14.08
C GLU A 185 -7.72 -10.19 15.38
N ARG A 186 -6.60 -10.90 15.30
CA ARG A 186 -5.90 -11.50 16.44
C ARG A 186 -4.53 -10.91 16.74
N GLY A 187 -4.00 -10.12 15.83
CA GLY A 187 -2.67 -9.52 15.92
C GLY A 187 -2.68 -8.07 16.42
N VAL A 188 -1.71 -7.33 15.95
CA VAL A 188 -1.54 -5.89 16.18
C VAL A 188 -1.50 -5.18 14.84
N GLY A 189 -2.24 -4.09 14.72
CA GLY A 189 -2.24 -3.30 13.49
C GLY A 189 -3.22 -3.81 12.42
N ASN A 190 -3.19 -3.14 11.28
CA ASN A 190 -3.86 -3.61 10.08
C ASN A 190 -2.99 -4.68 9.41
N GLY A 191 -3.46 -5.93 9.39
CA GLY A 191 -2.67 -7.06 8.89
C GLY A 191 -2.26 -6.92 7.43
N MET A 192 -3.13 -6.36 6.57
CA MET A 192 -2.80 -6.12 5.17
C MET A 192 -1.66 -5.12 5.02
N SER A 193 -1.73 -4.00 5.74
CA SER A 193 -0.67 -2.98 5.75
C SER A 193 0.66 -3.54 6.28
N LEU A 194 0.61 -4.39 7.31
CA LEU A 194 1.80 -5.04 7.86
C LEU A 194 2.45 -6.04 6.90
N LEU A 195 1.66 -6.76 6.12
CA LEU A 195 2.20 -7.67 5.10
C LEU A 195 2.90 -6.88 3.97
N ILE A 196 2.31 -5.74 3.54
CA ILE A 196 2.96 -4.84 2.56
C ILE A 196 4.27 -4.28 3.15
N PHE A 197 4.21 -3.78 4.38
CA PHE A 197 5.40 -3.31 5.10
C PHE A 197 6.51 -4.37 5.12
N THR A 198 6.14 -5.60 5.45
CA THR A 198 7.09 -6.73 5.50
C THR A 198 7.67 -7.04 4.13
N ALA A 199 6.85 -7.01 3.07
CA ALA A 199 7.29 -7.23 1.71
C ALA A 199 8.36 -6.21 1.30
N ILE A 200 8.08 -4.93 1.53
CA ILE A 200 8.99 -3.83 1.19
C ILE A 200 10.25 -3.86 2.05
N ALA A 201 10.10 -3.98 3.38
CA ALA A 201 11.21 -3.97 4.32
C ALA A 201 12.21 -5.12 4.07
N ALA A 202 11.71 -6.25 3.61
CA ALA A 202 12.52 -7.42 3.31
C ALA A 202 13.42 -7.26 2.07
N GLN A 203 13.13 -6.32 1.20
CA GLN A 203 13.98 -6.03 0.04
C GLN A 203 15.14 -5.06 0.36
N PHE A 204 15.02 -4.29 1.43
CA PHE A 204 16.05 -3.30 1.81
C PHE A 204 17.46 -3.88 1.91
N PRO A 205 17.69 -5.00 2.62
CA PRO A 205 19.03 -5.57 2.73
C PRO A 205 19.64 -5.94 1.37
N ASN A 206 18.84 -6.51 0.47
CA ASN A 206 19.29 -6.91 -0.85
C ASN A 206 19.64 -5.70 -1.71
N SER A 207 18.79 -4.69 -1.73
CA SER A 207 19.01 -3.45 -2.49
C SER A 207 20.22 -2.67 -1.96
N LEU A 208 20.40 -2.58 -0.64
CA LEU A 208 21.56 -1.94 -0.03
C LEU A 208 22.85 -2.74 -0.31
N GLY A 209 22.78 -4.07 -0.27
CA GLY A 209 23.88 -4.95 -0.64
C GLY A 209 24.29 -4.76 -2.11
N ALA A 210 23.34 -4.67 -3.03
CA ALA A 210 23.60 -4.42 -4.43
C ALA A 210 24.29 -3.06 -4.66
N ILE A 211 23.84 -2.00 -4.01
CA ILE A 211 24.48 -0.67 -4.07
C ILE A 211 25.91 -0.74 -3.55
N ALA A 212 26.14 -1.41 -2.42
CA ALA A 212 27.48 -1.55 -1.83
C ALA A 212 28.47 -2.28 -2.75
N THR A 213 28.01 -3.33 -3.45
CA THR A 213 28.86 -4.14 -4.33
C THR A 213 29.10 -3.50 -5.69
N GLN A 214 28.12 -2.79 -6.25
CA GLN A 214 28.19 -2.22 -7.60
C GLN A 214 28.81 -0.82 -7.61
N ARG A 215 28.49 0.02 -6.61
CA ARG A 215 28.86 1.45 -6.60
C ARG A 215 29.81 1.85 -5.47
N GLY A 216 30.12 0.94 -4.56
CA GLY A 216 31.02 1.19 -3.45
C GLY A 216 30.33 1.69 -2.17
N ILE A 217 31.09 1.66 -1.10
CA ILE A 217 30.62 1.99 0.27
C ILE A 217 30.29 3.49 0.39
N ASP A 218 30.99 4.36 -0.31
CA ASP A 218 30.80 5.81 -0.26
C ASP A 218 29.41 6.20 -0.74
N VAL A 219 28.97 5.62 -1.87
CA VAL A 219 27.62 5.84 -2.40
C VAL A 219 26.56 5.26 -1.46
N LEU A 220 26.81 4.10 -0.85
CA LEU A 220 25.90 3.52 0.15
C LEU A 220 25.67 4.46 1.33
N ILE A 221 26.73 5.08 1.86
CA ILE A 221 26.63 6.02 3.00
C ILE A 221 25.79 7.24 2.61
N ILE A 222 25.99 7.79 1.40
CA ILE A 222 25.20 8.92 0.90
C ILE A 222 23.73 8.54 0.76
N VAL A 223 23.44 7.36 0.18
CA VAL A 223 22.08 6.85 0.01
C VAL A 223 21.38 6.65 1.36
N LEU A 224 22.08 6.10 2.35
CA LEU A 224 21.55 5.94 3.71
C LEU A 224 21.27 7.29 4.38
N ALA A 225 22.18 8.26 4.24
CA ALA A 225 21.99 9.59 4.82
C ALA A 225 20.78 10.31 4.21
N ILE A 226 20.66 10.28 2.88
CA ILE A 226 19.48 10.84 2.17
C ILE A 226 18.21 10.09 2.57
N GLY A 227 18.24 8.76 2.63
CA GLY A 227 17.09 7.95 3.02
C GLY A 227 16.60 8.27 4.44
N LEU A 228 17.50 8.42 5.40
CA LEU A 228 17.17 8.83 6.77
C LEU A 228 16.59 10.24 6.82
N LEU A 229 17.13 11.18 6.05
CA LEU A 229 16.60 12.55 5.98
C LEU A 229 15.19 12.56 5.40
N VAL A 230 14.95 11.82 4.31
CA VAL A 230 13.62 11.70 3.70
C VAL A 230 12.65 11.02 4.66
N MET A 231 13.05 9.94 5.35
CA MET A 231 12.22 9.31 6.38
C MET A 231 11.84 10.28 7.50
N ALA A 232 12.78 11.08 7.99
CA ALA A 232 12.51 12.08 9.02
C ALA A 232 11.52 13.14 8.55
N ALA A 233 11.66 13.62 7.31
CA ALA A 233 10.73 14.56 6.70
C ALA A 233 9.32 13.96 6.55
N VAL A 234 9.23 12.70 6.12
CA VAL A 234 7.96 11.97 6.00
C VAL A 234 7.28 11.81 7.36
N VAL A 235 8.03 11.40 8.40
CA VAL A 235 7.49 11.29 9.78
C VAL A 235 6.94 12.62 10.26
N PHE A 236 7.64 13.73 9.99
CA PHE A 236 7.20 15.06 10.37
C PHE A 236 5.87 15.44 9.70
N VAL A 237 5.72 15.19 8.41
CA VAL A 237 4.47 15.52 7.69
C VAL A 237 3.34 14.58 8.08
N GLU A 238 3.59 13.26 8.23
CA GLU A 238 2.57 12.27 8.63
C GLU A 238 2.03 12.50 10.05
N GLN A 239 2.82 13.14 10.93
CA GLN A 239 2.37 13.53 12.26
C GLN A 239 1.70 14.90 12.28
N SER A 240 1.87 15.70 11.22
CA SER A 240 1.32 17.05 11.14
C SER A 240 -0.20 17.00 10.99
N GLN A 241 -0.88 17.75 11.87
CA GLN A 241 -2.34 17.80 11.90
C GLN A 241 -2.82 19.20 12.24
N ARG A 242 -3.89 19.64 11.60
CA ARG A 242 -4.63 20.84 11.98
C ARG A 242 -5.66 20.45 13.04
N ARG A 243 -5.57 21.05 14.22
CA ARG A 243 -6.49 20.83 15.33
C ARG A 243 -7.60 21.88 15.32
N ILE A 244 -8.83 21.45 15.09
CA ILE A 244 -10.01 22.33 15.14
C ILE A 244 -10.62 22.21 16.53
N PRO A 245 -10.65 23.31 17.34
CA PRO A 245 -11.20 23.25 18.68
C PRO A 245 -12.71 23.04 18.65
N VAL A 246 -13.20 22.12 19.47
CA VAL A 246 -14.61 21.81 19.66
C VAL A 246 -14.94 22.00 21.15
N GLN A 247 -16.01 22.74 21.42
CA GLN A 247 -16.54 22.93 22.75
C GLN A 247 -17.85 22.20 22.92
N TYR A 248 -18.00 21.53 24.05
CA TYR A 248 -19.26 20.90 24.42
C TYR A 248 -19.97 21.75 25.47
N ALA A 249 -21.27 21.90 25.35
CA ALA A 249 -22.08 22.65 26.30
C ALA A 249 -21.98 22.05 27.69
N LYS A 250 -21.72 22.90 28.69
CA LYS A 250 -21.74 22.49 30.09
C LYS A 250 -23.17 22.28 30.54
N ARG A 251 -23.48 21.11 31.12
CA ARG A 251 -24.77 20.87 31.78
C ARG A 251 -24.63 21.06 33.29
N MET A 252 -25.45 21.93 33.85
CA MET A 252 -25.61 22.04 35.30
C MET A 252 -26.74 21.09 35.75
N VAL A 253 -26.45 20.16 36.66
CA VAL A 253 -27.43 19.34 37.34
C VAL A 253 -27.30 19.63 38.84
N GLY A 254 -28.20 20.44 39.32
CA GLY A 254 -28.13 20.97 40.68
C GLY A 254 -26.92 21.93 40.87
N ARG A 255 -26.12 21.67 41.91
CA ARG A 255 -24.87 22.43 42.21
C ARG A 255 -23.61 21.90 41.49
N ARG A 256 -23.73 20.81 40.71
CA ARG A 256 -22.60 20.19 40.02
C ARG A 256 -22.65 20.50 38.54
N THR A 257 -21.55 20.95 37.99
CA THR A 257 -21.32 21.13 36.54
C THR A 257 -20.77 19.86 35.96
N TYR A 258 -21.49 19.29 35.02
CA TYR A 258 -21.05 18.11 34.22
C TYR A 258 -20.76 18.57 32.79
N GLY A 259 -19.68 18.07 32.23
CA GLY A 259 -19.27 18.35 30.85
C GLY A 259 -18.41 19.63 30.75
N GLY A 260 -18.14 20.04 29.54
CA GLY A 260 -17.33 21.24 29.24
C GLY A 260 -15.85 20.93 28.96
N ASN A 261 -15.53 19.67 28.63
CA ASN A 261 -14.20 19.34 28.13
C ASN A 261 -14.04 19.95 26.73
N ASN A 262 -13.00 20.76 26.57
CA ASN A 262 -12.59 21.22 25.26
C ASN A 262 -11.83 20.08 24.58
N THR A 263 -12.33 19.63 23.44
CA THR A 263 -11.68 18.65 22.59
C THR A 263 -11.30 19.29 21.26
N TYR A 264 -10.64 18.55 20.39
CA TYR A 264 -10.32 19.03 19.04
C TYR A 264 -10.55 17.91 18.02
N ILE A 265 -10.92 18.29 16.81
CA ILE A 265 -10.95 17.41 15.65
C ILE A 265 -9.58 17.49 14.98
N PRO A 266 -8.80 16.38 14.95
CA PRO A 266 -7.52 16.35 14.26
C PRO A 266 -7.73 16.08 12.76
N ILE A 267 -7.43 17.06 11.91
CA ILE A 267 -7.35 16.88 10.45
C ILE A 267 -5.87 16.72 10.09
N LYS A 268 -5.46 15.53 9.68
CA LYS A 268 -4.10 15.27 9.24
C LYS A 268 -3.83 15.98 7.90
N VAL A 269 -2.60 16.41 7.66
CA VAL A 269 -2.19 16.96 6.36
C VAL A 269 -2.29 15.90 5.27
N ASN A 270 -1.84 14.68 5.57
CA ASN A 270 -2.09 13.51 4.72
C ASN A 270 -3.20 12.66 5.33
N MET A 271 -4.45 12.88 4.92
CA MET A 271 -5.60 12.04 5.32
C MET A 271 -5.75 10.81 4.45
N ALA A 272 -5.27 10.87 3.22
CA ALA A 272 -5.38 9.78 2.25
C ALA A 272 -4.35 8.66 2.48
N GLY A 273 -3.29 8.92 3.26
CA GLY A 273 -2.21 7.95 3.47
C GLY A 273 -1.48 7.63 2.17
N VAL A 274 -1.21 6.37 1.95
CA VAL A 274 -0.47 5.85 0.78
C VAL A 274 -1.40 5.41 -0.35
N ILE A 275 -2.69 5.30 -0.08
CA ILE A 275 -3.68 4.74 -0.99
C ILE A 275 -3.67 5.42 -2.38
N PRO A 276 -3.63 6.76 -2.52
CA PRO A 276 -3.59 7.41 -3.83
C PRO A 276 -2.42 7.01 -4.71
N ILE A 277 -1.27 6.73 -4.11
CA ILE A 277 -0.07 6.30 -4.83
C ILE A 277 -0.27 4.90 -5.40
N ILE A 278 -0.85 3.99 -4.59
CA ILE A 278 -1.16 2.63 -5.02
C ILE A 278 -2.21 2.65 -6.14
N PHE A 279 -3.19 3.53 -6.07
CA PHE A 279 -4.19 3.71 -7.13
C PHE A 279 -3.55 4.20 -8.44
N ALA A 280 -2.74 5.24 -8.35
CA ALA A 280 -2.09 5.81 -9.52
C ALA A 280 -1.17 4.79 -10.21
N SER A 281 -0.38 4.03 -9.44
CA SER A 281 0.48 2.99 -9.98
C SER A 281 -0.32 1.83 -10.58
N SER A 282 -1.40 1.40 -9.93
CA SER A 282 -2.26 0.33 -10.44
C SER A 282 -2.98 0.74 -11.73
N LEU A 283 -3.42 1.99 -11.83
CA LEU A 283 -4.07 2.50 -13.04
C LEU A 283 -3.09 2.62 -14.22
N LEU A 284 -1.86 3.07 -13.97
CA LEU A 284 -0.82 3.14 -14.99
C LEU A 284 -0.32 1.75 -15.42
N TYR A 285 -0.48 0.74 -14.56
CA TYR A 285 -0.14 -0.62 -14.91
C TYR A 285 -1.10 -1.26 -15.93
N LEU A 286 -2.40 -0.88 -15.92
CA LEU A 286 -3.39 -1.46 -16.83
C LEU A 286 -3.08 -1.26 -18.33
N PRO A 287 -2.75 -0.06 -18.85
CA PRO A 287 -2.35 0.11 -20.24
C PRO A 287 -1.11 -0.72 -20.62
N ALA A 288 -0.15 -0.82 -19.70
CA ALA A 288 1.04 -1.61 -19.90
C ALA A 288 0.73 -3.11 -20.03
N LEU A 289 -0.19 -3.64 -19.20
CA LEU A 289 -0.69 -5.00 -19.33
C LEU A 289 -1.37 -5.25 -20.67
N ILE A 290 -2.26 -4.34 -21.09
CA ILE A 290 -2.96 -4.46 -22.38
C ILE A 290 -1.97 -4.44 -23.55
N ALA A 291 -0.95 -3.59 -23.49
CA ALA A 291 0.10 -3.54 -24.49
C ALA A 291 0.91 -4.85 -24.56
N GLN A 292 1.20 -5.48 -23.41
CA GLN A 292 1.90 -6.77 -23.36
C GLN A 292 1.09 -7.92 -23.97
N PHE A 293 -0.22 -7.97 -23.73
CA PHE A 293 -1.08 -8.98 -24.36
C PHE A 293 -1.17 -8.85 -25.88
N ASN A 294 -0.93 -7.66 -26.41
CA ASN A 294 -0.97 -7.37 -27.84
C ASN A 294 0.42 -7.31 -28.49
N GLN A 295 1.45 -7.81 -27.81
CA GLN A 295 2.76 -7.96 -28.45
C GLN A 295 2.68 -9.10 -29.46
N PRO A 296 3.11 -8.86 -30.73
CA PRO A 296 3.10 -9.89 -31.76
C PRO A 296 4.11 -10.98 -31.48
N ALA A 297 3.94 -12.14 -32.11
CA ALA A 297 4.92 -13.21 -32.08
C ALA A 297 6.28 -12.74 -32.65
N ALA A 298 7.36 -13.42 -32.26
CA ALA A 298 8.71 -13.04 -32.66
C ALA A 298 8.83 -12.95 -34.21
N GLY A 299 9.08 -11.75 -34.74
CA GLY A 299 9.23 -11.46 -36.16
C GLY A 299 8.18 -10.54 -36.80
N GLU A 300 7.13 -10.18 -36.10
CA GLU A 300 6.15 -9.20 -36.58
C GLU A 300 6.37 -7.84 -35.88
N GLU A 301 6.16 -6.73 -36.61
CA GLU A 301 6.26 -5.40 -36.01
C GLU A 301 5.08 -5.11 -35.07
N PRO A 302 5.33 -4.64 -33.83
CA PRO A 302 4.26 -4.30 -32.88
C PRO A 302 3.42 -3.13 -33.41
N ALA A 303 2.12 -3.16 -33.11
CA ALA A 303 1.19 -2.09 -33.50
C ALA A 303 1.67 -0.73 -32.95
N PRO A 304 1.52 0.40 -33.71
CA PRO A 304 2.03 1.71 -33.33
C PRO A 304 1.59 2.17 -31.93
N TRP A 305 0.36 1.84 -31.52
CA TRP A 305 -0.15 2.20 -30.20
C TRP A 305 0.55 1.39 -29.08
N VAL A 306 0.93 0.13 -29.32
CA VAL A 306 1.69 -0.70 -28.37
C VAL A 306 3.05 -0.10 -28.14
N VAL A 307 3.74 0.28 -29.22
CA VAL A 307 5.05 0.97 -29.14
C VAL A 307 4.92 2.30 -28.36
N TRP A 308 3.87 3.08 -28.65
CA TRP A 308 3.64 4.35 -27.95
C TRP A 308 3.39 4.13 -26.45
N VAL A 309 2.55 3.17 -26.07
CA VAL A 309 2.27 2.86 -24.65
C VAL A 309 3.54 2.38 -23.95
N THR A 310 4.30 1.47 -24.59
CA THR A 310 5.53 0.93 -24.01
C THR A 310 6.57 2.01 -23.78
N ASN A 311 6.76 2.91 -24.74
CA ASN A 311 7.78 3.97 -24.65
C ASN A 311 7.37 5.11 -23.70
N ASN A 312 6.07 5.42 -23.58
CA ASN A 312 5.61 6.59 -22.84
C ASN A 312 4.98 6.29 -21.47
N LEU A 313 4.40 5.09 -21.29
CA LEU A 313 3.66 4.75 -20.08
C LEU A 313 4.27 3.60 -19.28
N THR A 314 5.28 2.91 -19.82
CA THR A 314 5.93 1.78 -19.11
C THR A 314 7.28 2.18 -18.53
N GLN A 315 7.98 3.10 -19.21
CA GLN A 315 9.30 3.56 -18.77
C GLN A 315 9.15 4.69 -17.75
N GLY A 316 9.62 4.44 -16.54
CA GLY A 316 9.52 5.39 -15.41
C GLY A 316 10.36 6.68 -15.58
N ASP A 317 11.30 6.71 -16.52
CA ASP A 317 12.16 7.83 -16.86
C ASP A 317 11.50 8.83 -17.83
N ASN A 318 10.37 8.46 -18.45
CA ASN A 318 9.69 9.33 -19.39
C ASN A 318 8.97 10.50 -18.66
N PRO A 319 9.20 11.77 -19.07
CA PRO A 319 8.54 12.93 -18.45
C PRO A 319 7.02 12.86 -18.48
N LEU A 320 6.44 12.25 -19.54
CA LEU A 320 4.99 12.08 -19.64
C LEU A 320 4.44 11.13 -18.57
N TYR A 321 5.17 10.02 -18.32
CA TYR A 321 4.83 9.09 -17.22
C TYR A 321 4.85 9.81 -15.87
N MET A 322 5.92 10.56 -15.57
CA MET A 322 6.07 11.30 -14.33
C MET A 322 4.96 12.34 -14.14
N LEU A 323 4.61 13.09 -15.18
CA LEU A 323 3.55 14.08 -15.13
C LEU A 323 2.18 13.42 -14.88
N LEU A 324 1.87 12.37 -15.64
CA LEU A 324 0.61 11.65 -15.50
C LEU A 324 0.48 11.01 -14.12
N TYR A 325 1.54 10.38 -13.63
CA TYR A 325 1.61 9.78 -12.30
C TYR A 325 1.36 10.82 -11.20
N PHE A 326 2.01 11.99 -11.30
CA PHE A 326 1.81 13.11 -10.36
C PHE A 326 0.36 13.61 -10.35
N LEU A 327 -0.22 13.84 -11.53
CA LEU A 327 -1.60 14.31 -11.67
C LEU A 327 -2.60 13.27 -11.13
N LEU A 328 -2.38 11.99 -11.40
CA LEU A 328 -3.21 10.91 -10.87
C LEU A 328 -3.14 10.84 -9.34
N ILE A 329 -1.96 10.99 -8.75
CA ILE A 329 -1.83 11.01 -7.27
C ILE A 329 -2.63 12.17 -6.69
N ILE A 330 -2.55 13.37 -7.26
CA ILE A 330 -3.34 14.52 -6.80
C ILE A 330 -4.82 14.23 -6.93
N GLY A 331 -5.28 13.79 -8.09
CA GLY A 331 -6.68 13.48 -8.34
C GLY A 331 -7.23 12.42 -7.38
N PHE A 332 -6.51 11.30 -7.21
CA PHE A 332 -6.91 10.26 -6.27
C PHE A 332 -6.83 10.68 -4.81
N THR A 333 -5.94 11.60 -4.45
CA THR A 333 -5.89 12.13 -3.08
C THR A 333 -7.17 12.89 -2.75
N TYR A 334 -7.59 13.81 -3.61
CA TYR A 334 -8.85 14.53 -3.44
C TYR A 334 -10.06 13.59 -3.42
N PHE A 335 -10.09 12.67 -4.36
CA PHE A 335 -11.16 11.69 -4.47
C PHE A 335 -11.28 10.83 -3.20
N TYR A 336 -10.16 10.30 -2.71
CA TYR A 336 -10.14 9.45 -1.52
C TYR A 336 -10.53 10.22 -0.25
N VAL A 337 -10.04 11.45 -0.10
CA VAL A 337 -10.38 12.30 1.05
C VAL A 337 -11.87 12.62 1.07
N ALA A 338 -12.48 12.94 -0.10
CA ALA A 338 -13.91 13.20 -0.23
C ALA A 338 -14.78 11.99 0.16
N ILE A 339 -14.30 10.78 -0.10
CA ILE A 339 -15.03 9.55 0.27
C ILE A 339 -14.86 9.22 1.76
N THR A 340 -13.67 9.41 2.29
CA THR A 340 -13.33 8.95 3.64
C THR A 340 -13.86 9.88 4.73
N PHE A 341 -13.91 11.17 4.46
CA PHE A 341 -14.38 12.18 5.39
C PHE A 341 -15.64 12.85 4.88
N ASN A 342 -16.78 12.61 5.57
CA ASN A 342 -18.04 13.27 5.27
C ASN A 342 -18.27 14.43 6.26
N PRO A 343 -18.10 15.70 5.83
CA PRO A 343 -18.25 16.85 6.69
C PRO A 343 -19.67 17.00 7.26
N GLU A 344 -20.70 16.60 6.49
CA GLU A 344 -22.09 16.70 6.92
C GLU A 344 -22.39 15.74 8.08
N GLU A 345 -21.96 14.49 7.96
CA GLU A 345 -22.15 13.48 9.00
C GLU A 345 -21.42 13.86 10.29
N VAL A 346 -20.19 14.39 10.18
CA VAL A 346 -19.41 14.86 11.34
C VAL A 346 -20.11 16.05 12.01
N ALA A 347 -20.61 17.01 11.24
CA ALA A 347 -21.32 18.19 11.76
C ALA A 347 -22.64 17.81 12.44
N ASP A 348 -23.40 16.86 11.87
CA ASP A 348 -24.65 16.36 12.45
C ASP A 348 -24.40 15.57 13.73
N ASN A 349 -23.37 14.74 13.77
CA ASN A 349 -22.98 14.04 14.98
C ASN A 349 -22.56 15.02 16.08
N MET A 350 -21.76 16.04 15.74
CA MET A 350 -21.41 17.12 16.70
C MET A 350 -22.66 17.80 17.24
N LYS A 351 -23.63 18.15 16.38
CA LYS A 351 -24.89 18.78 16.78
C LYS A 351 -25.69 17.89 17.73
N LYS A 352 -25.79 16.58 17.44
CA LYS A 352 -26.49 15.60 18.30
C LYS A 352 -25.88 15.51 19.70
N TYR A 353 -24.56 15.59 19.81
CA TYR A 353 -23.85 15.54 21.10
C TYR A 353 -23.66 16.91 21.78
N GLY A 354 -24.23 17.97 21.23
CA GLY A 354 -24.14 19.32 21.78
C GLY A 354 -22.76 19.97 21.65
N GLY A 355 -21.95 19.49 20.71
CA GLY A 355 -20.67 20.07 20.34
C GLY A 355 -20.82 21.21 19.34
N PHE A 356 -19.99 22.23 19.44
CA PHE A 356 -19.93 23.33 18.47
C PHE A 356 -18.48 23.84 18.33
N ILE A 357 -18.20 24.43 17.18
CA ILE A 357 -16.94 25.13 16.92
C ILE A 357 -17.12 26.58 17.35
N PRO A 358 -16.23 27.15 18.17
CA PRO A 358 -16.33 28.56 18.59
C PRO A 358 -16.45 29.50 17.40
N GLY A 359 -17.50 30.34 17.41
CA GLY A 359 -17.79 31.29 16.34
C GLY A 359 -18.57 30.75 15.14
N ILE A 360 -18.90 29.44 15.09
CA ILE A 360 -19.67 28.82 14.00
C ILE A 360 -20.93 28.15 14.55
N ARG A 361 -22.06 28.36 13.88
CA ARG A 361 -23.33 27.71 14.27
C ARG A 361 -23.28 26.21 14.00
N ALA A 362 -23.79 25.42 14.94
CA ALA A 362 -23.89 23.96 14.78
C ALA A 362 -24.83 23.59 13.59
N GLY A 363 -24.45 22.57 12.86
CA GLY A 363 -25.17 22.06 11.68
C GLY A 363 -24.50 22.43 10.36
N ARG A 364 -25.26 22.82 9.34
CA ARG A 364 -24.76 23.08 7.99
C ARG A 364 -23.57 24.06 7.92
N PRO A 365 -23.53 25.20 8.65
CA PRO A 365 -22.35 26.07 8.62
C PRO A 365 -21.09 25.41 9.17
N THR A 366 -21.23 24.46 10.10
CA THR A 366 -20.09 23.64 10.59
C THR A 366 -19.60 22.68 9.50
N ALA A 367 -20.51 22.05 8.74
CA ALA A 367 -20.14 21.19 7.62
C ALA A 367 -19.39 21.98 6.54
N GLU A 368 -19.91 23.14 6.13
CA GLU A 368 -19.27 24.03 5.14
C GLU A 368 -17.87 24.49 5.60
N TYR A 369 -17.68 24.79 6.88
CA TYR A 369 -16.38 25.14 7.43
C TYR A 369 -15.41 23.96 7.43
N LEU A 370 -15.87 22.77 7.80
CA LEU A 370 -15.05 21.55 7.79
C LEU A 370 -14.61 21.20 6.37
N ASP A 371 -15.53 21.30 5.40
CA ASP A 371 -15.22 21.07 3.98
C ASP A 371 -14.20 22.08 3.44
N TYR A 372 -14.37 23.37 3.79
CA TYR A 372 -13.41 24.41 3.43
C TYR A 372 -12.01 24.13 3.98
N VAL A 373 -11.91 23.74 5.25
CA VAL A 373 -10.61 23.41 5.86
C VAL A 373 -10.01 22.16 5.25
N LEU A 374 -10.84 21.13 5.01
CA LEU A 374 -10.43 19.87 4.42
C LEU A 374 -9.81 20.07 3.04
N THR A 375 -10.52 20.77 2.15
CA THR A 375 -10.05 21.05 0.78
C THR A 375 -8.71 21.80 0.79
N ARG A 376 -8.55 22.77 1.70
CA ARG A 376 -7.32 23.55 1.81
C ARG A 376 -6.15 22.76 2.39
N VAL A 377 -6.39 21.84 3.33
CA VAL A 377 -5.35 20.99 3.91
C VAL A 377 -4.98 19.84 2.97
N THR A 378 -5.93 19.35 2.17
CA THR A 378 -5.67 18.28 1.20
C THR A 378 -4.72 18.70 0.09
N LEU A 379 -4.75 19.96 -0.36
CA LEU A 379 -3.85 20.44 -1.43
C LEU A 379 -2.36 20.25 -1.11
N PRO A 380 -1.81 20.80 -0.01
CA PRO A 380 -0.42 20.58 0.35
C PRO A 380 -0.12 19.09 0.61
N GLY A 381 -1.07 18.33 1.15
CA GLY A 381 -0.94 16.88 1.33
C GLY A 381 -0.81 16.13 0.00
N ALA A 382 -1.62 16.48 -1.00
CA ALA A 382 -1.57 15.87 -2.33
C ALA A 382 -0.26 16.20 -3.07
N ILE A 383 0.18 17.46 -3.01
CA ILE A 383 1.47 17.89 -3.59
C ILE A 383 2.63 17.16 -2.90
N TYR A 384 2.61 17.06 -1.58
CA TYR A 384 3.59 16.31 -0.81
C TYR A 384 3.68 14.85 -1.25
N LEU A 385 2.54 14.14 -1.37
CA LEU A 385 2.49 12.75 -1.83
C LEU A 385 3.05 12.61 -3.24
N GLY A 386 2.66 13.51 -4.15
CA GLY A 386 3.16 13.53 -5.52
C GLY A 386 4.67 13.77 -5.59
N LEU A 387 5.19 14.74 -4.86
CA LEU A 387 6.63 15.04 -4.84
C LEU A 387 7.45 13.88 -4.28
N ILE A 388 7.04 13.29 -3.16
CA ILE A 388 7.76 12.16 -2.58
C ILE A 388 7.75 10.94 -3.50
N SER A 389 6.64 10.68 -4.18
CA SER A 389 6.58 9.54 -5.11
C SER A 389 7.41 9.75 -6.37
N LEU A 390 7.70 11.01 -6.76
CA LEU A 390 8.58 11.34 -7.89
C LEU A 390 10.08 11.32 -7.52
N ILE A 391 10.46 11.47 -6.26
CA ILE A 391 11.87 11.50 -5.84
C ILE A 391 12.71 10.36 -6.43
N PRO A 392 12.27 9.08 -6.39
CA PRO A 392 13.06 7.98 -6.95
C PRO A 392 13.20 8.08 -8.47
N LEU A 393 12.13 8.48 -9.16
CA LEU A 393 12.12 8.62 -10.61
C LEU A 393 13.05 9.75 -11.06
N ILE A 394 13.04 10.87 -10.35
CA ILE A 394 13.95 11.99 -10.59
C ILE A 394 15.40 11.60 -10.27
N ALA A 395 15.64 10.89 -9.17
CA ALA A 395 16.96 10.39 -8.80
C ALA A 395 17.50 9.41 -9.85
N PHE A 396 16.65 8.56 -10.41
CA PHE A 396 17.01 7.66 -11.52
C PHE A 396 17.48 8.44 -12.75
N VAL A 397 16.74 9.49 -13.16
CA VAL A 397 17.06 10.31 -14.35
C VAL A 397 18.33 11.16 -14.14
N LEU A 398 18.51 11.76 -12.97
CA LEU A 398 19.60 12.70 -12.71
C LEU A 398 20.93 12.02 -12.36
N VAL A 399 20.87 10.94 -11.58
CA VAL A 399 22.07 10.30 -11.02
C VAL A 399 22.41 9.01 -11.78
N GLY A 400 21.54 8.58 -12.72
CA GLY A 400 21.65 7.26 -13.34
C GLY A 400 21.65 6.15 -12.28
N ALA A 401 20.98 6.41 -11.14
CA ALA A 401 20.84 5.42 -10.09
C ALA A 401 20.03 4.25 -10.65
N ASP A 402 20.48 3.02 -10.38
CA ASP A 402 19.74 1.84 -10.78
C ASP A 402 18.36 1.88 -10.16
N GLN A 403 17.39 1.28 -10.87
CA GLN A 403 15.99 1.20 -10.41
C GLN A 403 15.85 0.48 -9.06
N ASN A 404 16.93 -0.08 -8.54
CA ASN A 404 17.05 -0.71 -7.22
C ASN A 404 17.15 0.27 -6.04
N PHE A 405 16.81 1.56 -6.24
CA PHE A 405 16.86 2.52 -5.13
C PHE A 405 15.81 2.16 -4.05
N PRO A 406 16.24 1.67 -2.87
CA PRO A 406 15.32 1.10 -1.87
C PRO A 406 14.41 2.16 -1.23
N PHE A 407 14.80 3.42 -1.30
CA PHE A 407 14.07 4.54 -0.74
C PHE A 407 13.08 5.14 -1.75
N GLY A 408 12.39 4.31 -2.53
CA GLY A 408 11.29 4.74 -3.39
C GLY A 408 10.22 5.48 -2.58
N GLY A 409 9.66 6.57 -3.11
CA GLY A 409 8.72 7.41 -2.36
C GLY A 409 7.55 6.64 -1.77
N ALA A 410 6.97 5.71 -2.54
CA ALA A 410 5.90 4.83 -2.05
C ALA A 410 6.38 3.92 -0.92
N SER A 411 7.59 3.35 -1.03
CA SER A 411 8.16 2.44 -0.02
C SER A 411 8.37 3.12 1.32
N ILE A 412 8.96 4.33 1.31
CA ILE A 412 9.18 5.11 2.54
C ILE A 412 7.85 5.49 3.18
N LEU A 413 6.88 5.96 2.38
CA LEU A 413 5.57 6.33 2.89
C LEU A 413 4.84 5.15 3.52
N ILE A 414 4.92 3.96 2.91
CA ILE A 414 4.32 2.74 3.46
C ILE A 414 5.02 2.35 4.77
N ILE A 415 6.37 2.33 4.78
CA ILE A 415 7.13 1.96 5.96
C ILE A 415 6.84 2.90 7.13
N VAL A 416 6.90 4.21 6.88
CA VAL A 416 6.64 5.22 7.92
C VAL A 416 5.18 5.24 8.34
N GLY A 417 4.25 5.23 7.39
CA GLY A 417 2.81 5.28 7.65
C GLY A 417 2.33 4.08 8.46
N VAL A 418 2.66 2.87 8.01
CA VAL A 418 2.29 1.63 8.69
C VAL A 418 2.99 1.51 10.04
N GLY A 419 4.28 1.88 10.11
CA GLY A 419 5.03 1.89 11.36
C GLY A 419 4.41 2.82 12.40
N LEU A 420 4.09 4.06 12.03
CA LEU A 420 3.44 5.03 12.93
C LEU A 420 2.04 4.58 13.36
N GLU A 421 1.25 4.01 12.45
CA GLU A 421 -0.08 3.51 12.75
C GLU A 421 -0.01 2.34 13.74
N THR A 422 0.89 1.39 13.51
CA THR A 422 1.10 0.24 14.38
C THR A 422 1.55 0.67 15.78
N VAL A 423 2.50 1.62 15.89
CA VAL A 423 2.94 2.16 17.17
C VAL A 423 1.80 2.85 17.91
N LYS A 424 0.99 3.67 17.21
CA LYS A 424 -0.17 4.33 17.82
C LYS A 424 -1.21 3.34 18.33
N GLN A 425 -1.45 2.25 17.62
CA GLN A 425 -2.37 1.20 18.06
C GLN A 425 -1.84 0.47 19.30
N ILE A 426 -0.54 0.18 19.34
CA ILE A 426 0.12 -0.42 20.51
C ILE A 426 -0.02 0.50 21.72
N ASP A 427 0.28 1.79 21.55
CA ASP A 427 0.17 2.77 22.63
C ASP A 427 -1.28 2.91 23.13
N SER A 428 -2.26 2.92 22.24
CA SER A 428 -3.68 2.94 22.60
C SER A 428 -4.09 1.73 23.42
N GLN A 429 -3.65 0.52 23.03
CA GLN A 429 -3.93 -0.71 23.79
C GLN A 429 -3.24 -0.72 25.16
N LEU A 430 -2.04 -0.13 25.28
CA LEU A 430 -1.36 0.03 26.57
C LEU A 430 -2.08 1.01 27.50
N GLN A 431 -2.58 2.13 26.96
CA GLN A 431 -3.31 3.13 27.74
C GLN A 431 -4.64 2.59 28.27
N GLN A 432 -5.41 1.88 27.45
CA GLN A 432 -6.68 1.27 27.87
C GLN A 432 -6.51 0.37 29.09
N ARG A 433 -5.43 -0.39 29.18
CA ARG A 433 -5.16 -1.28 30.33
C ARG A 433 -4.65 -0.56 31.58
N HIS A 434 -4.06 0.61 31.42
CA HIS A 434 -3.65 1.40 32.57
C HIS A 434 -4.87 1.95 33.35
N TYR A 435 -5.99 2.19 32.65
CA TYR A 435 -7.25 2.58 33.28
C TYR A 435 -7.95 1.42 33.98
N GLU A 436 -7.88 0.21 33.47
CA GLU A 436 -8.44 -1.00 34.14
C GLU A 436 -7.72 -1.32 35.45
N GLY A 437 -6.42 -1.00 35.56
CA GLY A 437 -5.64 -1.19 36.79
C GLY A 437 -5.94 -0.17 37.90
N LEU A 438 -6.58 0.96 37.57
CA LEU A 438 -6.99 2.00 38.53
C LEU A 438 -8.41 1.76 39.09
N LEU A 439 -9.18 0.83 38.51
CA LEU A 439 -10.55 0.46 38.91
C LEU A 439 -10.62 -0.84 39.73
N ARG A 440 -9.47 -1.44 40.02
CA ARG A 440 -9.32 -2.61 40.95
C ARG A 440 -8.74 -2.10 42.28
#